data_4a2da4aa2e1ecbaff9c4d18ea89e1c30
#
_entry.id   4a2da4aa2e1ecbaff9c4d18ea89e1c30
#
_cell.length_a   1.000
_cell.length_b   1.000
_cell.length_c   1.000
_cell.angle_alpha   90.00
_cell.angle_beta   90.00
_cell.angle_gamma   90.00
#
_symmetry.space_group_name_H-M   'P 1'
#
loop_
_entity.id
_entity.type
_entity.pdbx_description
1 polymer ?
#
loop_
_entity_poly.entity_id
_entity_poly.type
_entity_poly.pdbx_seq_one_letter_code
_entity_poly.pdbx_strand_id
1 'polypeptide(L)'
;HREADEAVKLIRQWKDQSFFIQVSHYAVHTPIQAIQEVADKYKFKEGMSETNRKYAAMVESIDDCMRDMLAELKKHDIDDNTLIIFTSDNGGLDRNGGPTENAPLRSGKGYCYEGGIRVPFLARRPAKLPAGKKTDFPVSSIDLFPTIMEATGTGLPKDRPIDGLSLTRHLKSGGKNSPERETLIWHFPHYRHAPGPYSIIRKGD
;
A
#
# COMPACT_ATOMS: atom_id res chain seq x y z
N HIS A 1 12.70 -15.24 0.41
CA HIS A 1 11.48 -14.40 0.42
C HIS A 1 10.22 -15.27 0.51
N ARG A 2 9.99 -15.90 1.67
CA ARG A 2 8.91 -16.88 1.86
C ARG A 2 7.52 -16.35 1.45
N GLU A 3 7.21 -15.09 1.74
CA GLU A 3 5.93 -14.46 1.37
C GLU A 3 5.78 -14.38 -0.16
N ALA A 4 6.84 -14.00 -0.88
CA ALA A 4 6.87 -13.98 -2.34
C ALA A 4 6.68 -15.39 -2.93
N ASP A 5 7.42 -16.38 -2.40
CA ASP A 5 7.37 -17.76 -2.87
C ASP A 5 5.97 -18.36 -2.70
N GLU A 6 5.31 -18.12 -1.57
CA GLU A 6 3.94 -18.57 -1.33
C GLU A 6 2.92 -17.83 -2.20
N ALA A 7 3.08 -16.51 -2.40
CA ALA A 7 2.19 -15.75 -3.28
C ALA A 7 2.29 -16.26 -4.75
N VAL A 8 3.51 -16.46 -5.25
CA VAL A 8 3.76 -17.02 -6.59
C VAL A 8 3.16 -18.42 -6.73
N LYS A 9 3.34 -19.27 -5.71
CA LYS A 9 2.76 -20.61 -5.68
C LYS A 9 1.23 -20.58 -5.74
N LEU A 10 0.58 -19.69 -4.97
CA LEU A 10 -0.87 -19.53 -4.98
C LEU A 10 -1.38 -19.01 -6.33
N ILE A 11 -0.69 -18.03 -6.94
CA ILE A 11 -1.02 -17.54 -8.29
C ILE A 11 -0.99 -18.71 -9.29
N ARG A 12 0.04 -19.51 -9.26
CA ARG A 12 0.18 -20.69 -10.14
C ARG A 12 -0.92 -21.72 -9.90
N GLN A 13 -1.25 -21.97 -8.65
CA GLN A 13 -2.28 -22.94 -8.27
C GLN A 13 -3.69 -22.47 -8.71
N TRP A 14 -3.96 -21.15 -8.68
CA TRP A 14 -5.29 -20.60 -8.91
C TRP A 14 -5.44 -19.87 -10.25
N LYS A 15 -4.47 -19.96 -11.14
CA LYS A 15 -4.44 -19.26 -12.42
C LYS A 15 -5.68 -19.45 -13.30
N ASP A 16 -6.36 -20.59 -13.17
CA ASP A 16 -7.54 -20.97 -13.96
C ASP A 16 -8.88 -20.64 -13.25
N GLN A 17 -8.84 -19.94 -12.12
CA GLN A 17 -10.02 -19.55 -11.35
C GLN A 17 -9.89 -18.12 -10.80
N SER A 18 -11.00 -17.54 -10.34
CA SER A 18 -10.96 -16.26 -9.63
C SER A 18 -10.29 -16.44 -8.27
N PHE A 19 -9.41 -15.50 -7.90
CA PHE A 19 -8.74 -15.53 -6.61
C PHE A 19 -8.64 -14.14 -5.98
N PHE A 20 -8.45 -14.11 -4.68
CA PHE A 20 -8.04 -12.96 -3.90
C PHE A 20 -6.83 -13.35 -3.05
N ILE A 21 -5.74 -12.61 -3.18
CA ILE A 21 -4.53 -12.82 -2.40
C ILE A 21 -4.18 -11.49 -1.72
N GLN A 22 -4.02 -11.52 -0.40
CA GLN A 22 -3.46 -10.43 0.37
C GLN A 22 -2.07 -10.82 0.84
N VAL A 23 -1.06 -10.06 0.44
CA VAL A 23 0.33 -10.24 0.87
C VAL A 23 0.66 -9.14 1.89
N SER A 24 0.76 -9.52 3.16
CA SER A 24 1.07 -8.60 4.25
C SER A 24 2.51 -8.77 4.66
N HIS A 25 3.38 -7.88 4.16
CA HIS A 25 4.81 -7.93 4.45
C HIS A 25 5.14 -7.50 5.87
N TYR A 26 6.07 -8.21 6.53
CA TYR A 26 6.72 -7.70 7.73
C TYR A 26 7.70 -6.56 7.43
N ALA A 27 8.35 -6.60 6.28
CA ALA A 27 9.15 -5.49 5.81
C ALA A 27 8.23 -4.27 5.54
N VAL A 28 8.61 -3.11 6.03
CA VAL A 28 9.90 -2.68 6.58
C VAL A 28 9.84 -2.44 8.11
N HIS A 29 9.02 -3.21 8.83
CA HIS A 29 8.82 -3.04 10.27
C HIS A 29 10.06 -3.49 11.06
N THR A 30 10.21 -2.94 12.26
CA THR A 30 11.24 -3.38 13.21
C THR A 30 10.98 -4.82 13.72
N PRO A 31 12.03 -5.61 13.99
CA PRO A 31 13.45 -5.26 13.92
C PRO A 31 13.95 -5.10 12.49
N ILE A 32 14.85 -4.11 12.26
CA ILE A 32 15.43 -3.85 10.93
C ILE A 32 16.44 -4.97 10.63
N GLN A 33 16.05 -5.92 9.83
CA GLN A 33 16.85 -7.09 9.47
C GLN A 33 16.75 -7.33 7.96
N ALA A 34 17.87 -7.60 7.33
CA ALA A 34 17.96 -7.88 5.92
C ALA A 34 19.04 -8.93 5.64
N ILE A 35 18.94 -9.55 4.46
CA ILE A 35 20.01 -10.39 3.93
C ILE A 35 21.24 -9.51 3.72
N GLN A 36 22.37 -9.92 4.27
CA GLN A 36 23.58 -9.10 4.29
C GLN A 36 24.07 -8.77 2.89
N GLU A 37 24.02 -9.72 1.96
CA GLU A 37 24.41 -9.54 0.58
C GLU A 37 23.59 -8.47 -0.13
N VAL A 38 22.29 -8.36 0.20
CA VAL A 38 21.41 -7.32 -0.34
C VAL A 38 21.73 -5.96 0.30
N ALA A 39 21.95 -5.92 1.61
CA ALA A 39 22.34 -4.69 2.31
C ALA A 39 23.70 -4.15 1.82
N ASP A 40 24.59 -5.05 1.44
CA ASP A 40 25.93 -4.70 0.93
C ASP A 40 25.88 -3.99 -0.44
N LYS A 41 24.84 -4.19 -1.23
CA LYS A 41 24.61 -3.41 -2.47
C LYS A 41 24.54 -1.90 -2.21
N TYR A 42 24.21 -1.49 -1.00
CA TYR A 42 24.05 -0.07 -0.61
C TYR A 42 25.29 0.52 0.08
N LYS A 43 26.39 -0.23 0.20
CA LYS A 43 27.65 0.25 0.83
C LYS A 43 28.29 1.45 0.10
N PHE A 44 28.07 1.56 -1.21
CA PHE A 44 28.62 2.64 -2.01
C PHE A 44 27.93 3.98 -1.80
N LYS A 45 26.77 4.02 -1.15
CA LYS A 45 26.06 5.27 -0.85
C LYS A 45 26.70 5.93 0.37
N GLU A 46 27.47 6.98 0.10
CA GLU A 46 28.14 7.76 1.14
C GLU A 46 27.15 8.31 2.16
N GLY A 47 27.55 8.31 3.45
CA GLY A 47 26.72 8.78 4.56
C GLY A 47 25.59 7.82 5.00
N MET A 48 25.40 6.69 4.34
CA MET A 48 24.34 5.74 4.69
C MET A 48 24.77 4.83 5.86
N SER A 49 24.05 4.91 6.98
CA SER A 49 24.29 4.04 8.14
C SER A 49 24.01 2.56 7.82
N GLU A 50 24.54 1.65 8.65
CA GLU A 50 24.23 0.21 8.51
C GLU A 50 22.73 -0.06 8.62
N THR A 51 22.02 0.59 9.54
CA THR A 51 20.58 0.49 9.68
C THR A 51 19.85 0.93 8.42
N ASN A 52 20.29 2.03 7.81
CA ASN A 52 19.68 2.53 6.57
C ASN A 52 19.92 1.59 5.40
N ARG A 53 21.10 0.95 5.30
CA ARG A 53 21.38 -0.08 4.29
C ARG A 53 20.48 -1.29 4.45
N LYS A 54 20.31 -1.78 5.67
CA LYS A 54 19.38 -2.89 5.96
C LYS A 54 17.94 -2.52 5.62
N TYR A 55 17.52 -1.29 5.94
CA TYR A 55 16.19 -0.81 5.59
C TYR A 55 15.98 -0.74 4.07
N ALA A 56 16.94 -0.21 3.33
CA ALA A 56 16.90 -0.18 1.87
C ALA A 56 16.79 -1.60 1.28
N ALA A 57 17.53 -2.56 1.84
CA ALA A 57 17.44 -3.96 1.44
C ALA A 57 16.06 -4.59 1.77
N MET A 58 15.41 -4.18 2.85
CA MET A 58 14.03 -4.58 3.15
C MET A 58 13.04 -4.02 2.11
N VAL A 59 13.21 -2.76 1.70
CA VAL A 59 12.40 -2.16 0.63
C VAL A 59 12.62 -2.90 -0.69
N GLU A 60 13.88 -3.19 -1.06
CA GLU A 60 14.21 -3.99 -2.24
C GLU A 60 13.53 -5.36 -2.21
N SER A 61 13.43 -5.98 -1.04
CA SER A 61 12.77 -7.29 -0.91
C SER A 61 11.27 -7.25 -1.20
N ILE A 62 10.59 -6.13 -0.91
CA ILE A 62 9.18 -5.92 -1.28
C ILE A 62 9.06 -5.75 -2.79
N ASP A 63 9.96 -4.99 -3.40
CA ASP A 63 10.01 -4.78 -4.85
C ASP A 63 10.27 -6.09 -5.59
N ASP A 64 11.22 -6.90 -5.12
CA ASP A 64 11.48 -8.24 -5.63
C ASP A 64 10.25 -9.15 -5.55
N CYS A 65 9.53 -9.13 -4.43
CA CYS A 65 8.28 -9.89 -4.28
C CYS A 65 7.23 -9.43 -5.32
N MET A 66 7.06 -8.13 -5.50
CA MET A 66 6.14 -7.60 -6.50
C MET A 66 6.55 -7.99 -7.91
N ARG A 67 7.85 -7.91 -8.25
CA ARG A 67 8.40 -8.34 -9.53
C ARG A 67 8.07 -9.81 -9.81
N ASP A 68 8.29 -10.68 -8.84
CA ASP A 68 8.12 -12.12 -9.01
C ASP A 68 6.62 -12.49 -9.17
N MET A 69 5.73 -11.84 -8.42
CA MET A 69 4.28 -12.00 -8.61
C MET A 69 3.82 -11.51 -9.98
N LEU A 70 4.28 -10.34 -10.44
CA LEU A 70 3.95 -9.80 -11.76
C LEU A 70 4.46 -10.71 -12.88
N ALA A 71 5.67 -11.26 -12.74
CA ALA A 71 6.24 -12.21 -13.71
C ALA A 71 5.39 -13.48 -13.81
N GLU A 72 4.94 -14.03 -12.68
CA GLU A 72 4.10 -15.23 -12.68
C GLU A 72 2.72 -14.96 -13.27
N LEU A 73 2.07 -13.81 -12.95
CA LEU A 73 0.80 -13.41 -13.56
C LEU A 73 0.93 -13.29 -15.09
N LYS A 74 2.01 -12.64 -15.56
CA LYS A 74 2.30 -12.46 -16.98
C LYS A 74 2.55 -13.78 -17.68
N LYS A 75 3.30 -14.69 -17.06
CA LYS A 75 3.59 -16.03 -17.57
C LYS A 75 2.34 -16.85 -17.86
N HIS A 76 1.25 -16.57 -17.15
CA HIS A 76 -0.04 -17.25 -17.29
C HIS A 76 -1.09 -16.43 -18.06
N ASP A 77 -0.70 -15.28 -18.65
CA ASP A 77 -1.57 -14.39 -19.43
C ASP A 77 -2.80 -13.88 -18.62
N ILE A 78 -2.67 -13.74 -17.30
CA ILE A 78 -3.73 -13.25 -16.41
C ILE A 78 -3.43 -11.88 -15.79
N ASP A 79 -2.27 -11.28 -16.05
CA ASP A 79 -1.85 -9.99 -15.49
C ASP A 79 -2.73 -8.83 -15.97
N ASP A 80 -3.23 -8.86 -17.20
CA ASP A 80 -4.11 -7.84 -17.75
C ASP A 80 -5.47 -7.77 -17.03
N ASN A 81 -5.96 -8.91 -16.56
CA ASN A 81 -7.24 -9.01 -15.84
C ASN A 81 -7.09 -9.08 -14.32
N THR A 82 -5.89 -8.99 -13.77
CA THR A 82 -5.66 -8.97 -12.33
C THR A 82 -5.58 -7.54 -11.82
N LEU A 83 -6.46 -7.16 -10.87
CA LEU A 83 -6.35 -5.90 -10.13
C LEU A 83 -5.31 -6.07 -9.04
N ILE A 84 -4.23 -5.29 -9.13
CA ILE A 84 -3.19 -5.22 -8.11
C ILE A 84 -3.31 -3.87 -7.42
N ILE A 85 -3.36 -3.90 -6.10
CA ILE A 85 -3.33 -2.71 -5.24
C ILE A 85 -2.12 -2.83 -4.32
N PHE A 86 -1.29 -1.80 -4.30
CA PHE A 86 -0.17 -1.68 -3.38
C PHE A 86 -0.39 -0.47 -2.49
N THR A 87 -0.30 -0.66 -1.18
CA THR A 87 -0.45 0.40 -0.19
C THR A 87 0.29 0.04 1.10
N SER A 88 0.31 0.96 2.05
CA SER A 88 0.82 0.74 3.41
C SER A 88 -0.28 0.94 4.44
N ASP A 89 -0.10 0.37 5.61
CA ASP A 89 -1.02 0.50 6.76
C ASP A 89 -0.88 1.84 7.48
N ASN A 90 0.32 2.44 7.47
CA ASN A 90 0.64 3.72 8.11
C ASN A 90 1.91 4.34 7.51
N GLY A 91 2.18 5.58 7.86
CA GLY A 91 3.39 6.29 7.46
C GLY A 91 4.67 5.72 8.08
N GLY A 92 5.81 6.09 7.53
CA GLY A 92 7.12 5.66 8.00
C GLY A 92 7.41 6.10 9.44
N LEU A 93 8.26 5.33 10.12
CA LEU A 93 8.69 5.62 11.48
C LEU A 93 9.74 6.75 11.48
N ASP A 94 9.26 7.99 11.51
CA ASP A 94 10.10 9.19 11.55
C ASP A 94 10.58 9.46 12.97
N ARG A 95 11.82 9.08 13.25
CA ARG A 95 12.52 9.34 14.51
C ARG A 95 13.94 9.81 14.22
N ASN A 96 14.48 10.67 15.08
CA ASN A 96 15.89 11.07 15.02
C ASN A 96 16.80 9.82 14.96
N GLY A 97 17.57 9.70 13.86
CA GLY A 97 18.42 8.54 13.60
C GLY A 97 17.68 7.28 13.11
N GLY A 98 16.38 7.38 12.81
CA GLY A 98 15.62 6.31 12.19
C GLY A 98 15.95 6.16 10.70
N PRO A 99 15.58 5.02 10.10
CA PRO A 99 15.88 4.73 8.70
C PRO A 99 14.92 5.42 7.71
N THR A 100 13.88 6.08 8.21
CA THR A 100 12.84 6.73 7.39
C THR A 100 12.73 8.22 7.67
N GLU A 101 12.47 8.96 6.61
CA GLU A 101 12.10 10.36 6.64
C GLU A 101 10.84 10.54 5.79
N ASN A 102 9.83 11.22 6.34
CA ASN A 102 8.57 11.45 5.65
C ASN A 102 8.47 12.86 5.02
N ALA A 103 9.54 13.68 5.10
CA ALA A 103 9.54 15.01 4.52
C ALA A 103 9.11 14.99 3.04
N PRO A 104 8.32 15.98 2.58
CA PRO A 104 7.88 17.17 3.28
C PRO A 104 6.66 16.96 4.21
N LEU A 105 6.16 15.74 4.37
CA LEU A 105 5.03 15.43 5.25
C LEU A 105 5.47 15.49 6.71
N ARG A 106 4.67 16.14 7.55
CA ARG A 106 4.98 16.30 8.96
C ARG A 106 4.86 14.98 9.71
N SER A 107 5.88 14.64 10.54
CA SER A 107 5.86 13.52 11.47
C SER A 107 5.76 12.14 10.78
N GLY A 108 5.30 11.10 11.49
CA GLY A 108 5.30 9.73 10.99
C GLY A 108 4.34 8.83 11.75
N LYS A 109 4.61 7.53 11.68
CA LYS A 109 3.80 6.48 12.31
C LYS A 109 3.32 6.83 13.72
N GLY A 110 2.00 6.73 13.93
CA GLY A 110 1.36 6.96 15.23
C GLY A 110 0.99 8.41 15.50
N TYR A 111 1.27 9.32 14.56
CA TYR A 111 0.87 10.72 14.67
C TYR A 111 -0.27 11.05 13.70
N CYS A 112 -1.04 12.09 14.09
CA CYS A 112 -2.20 12.56 13.35
C CYS A 112 -1.88 13.39 12.09
N TYR A 113 -0.61 13.69 11.87
CA TYR A 113 -0.17 14.48 10.72
C TYR A 113 0.01 13.61 9.47
N GLU A 114 0.10 14.25 8.30
CA GLU A 114 0.16 13.54 7.02
C GLU A 114 1.30 12.52 6.94
N GLY A 115 2.46 12.75 7.56
CA GLY A 115 3.53 11.77 7.62
C GLY A 115 3.15 10.45 8.31
N GLY A 116 2.11 10.48 9.17
CA GLY A 116 1.60 9.28 9.84
C GLY A 116 0.45 8.57 9.12
N ILE A 117 -0.33 9.31 8.33
CA ILE A 117 -1.59 8.80 7.74
C ILE A 117 -1.62 8.81 6.20
N ARG A 118 -0.78 9.62 5.54
CA ARG A 118 -0.68 9.67 4.08
C ARG A 118 0.37 8.69 3.59
N VAL A 119 -0.09 7.65 2.92
CA VAL A 119 0.73 6.52 2.47
C VAL A 119 0.68 6.37 0.96
N PRO A 120 1.65 5.68 0.34
CA PRO A 120 1.57 5.32 -1.07
C PRO A 120 0.31 4.54 -1.39
N PHE A 121 -0.30 4.84 -2.53
CA PHE A 121 -1.38 4.04 -3.10
C PHE A 121 -1.16 3.88 -4.60
N LEU A 122 -1.06 2.65 -5.06
CA LEU A 122 -0.88 2.30 -6.46
C LEU A 122 -1.94 1.27 -6.85
N ALA A 123 -2.52 1.43 -8.03
CA ALA A 123 -3.47 0.46 -8.58
C ALA A 123 -3.08 0.13 -10.04
N ARG A 124 -3.09 -1.16 -10.38
CA ARG A 124 -2.77 -1.66 -11.71
C ARG A 124 -3.77 -2.73 -12.14
N ARG A 125 -4.34 -2.58 -13.32
CA ARG A 125 -5.08 -3.60 -14.07
C ARG A 125 -5.05 -3.20 -15.55
N PRO A 126 -4.07 -3.65 -16.36
CA PRO A 126 -3.80 -3.10 -17.69
C PRO A 126 -5.02 -3.08 -18.62
N ALA A 127 -5.83 -4.13 -18.61
CA ALA A 127 -7.04 -4.17 -19.45
C ALA A 127 -8.13 -3.15 -19.07
N LYS A 128 -8.05 -2.50 -17.90
CA LYS A 128 -9.14 -1.64 -17.36
C LYS A 128 -8.69 -0.26 -16.90
N LEU A 129 -7.43 -0.11 -16.51
CA LEU A 129 -6.91 1.13 -15.91
C LEU A 129 -5.86 1.75 -16.82
N PRO A 130 -5.95 3.04 -17.14
CA PRO A 130 -4.96 3.74 -17.95
C PRO A 130 -3.64 3.84 -17.21
N ALA A 131 -2.54 3.56 -17.90
CA ALA A 131 -1.18 3.64 -17.34
C ALA A 131 -0.72 5.08 -17.11
N GLY A 132 0.18 5.27 -16.13
CA GLY A 132 0.88 6.53 -15.89
C GLY A 132 0.01 7.67 -15.38
N LYS A 133 -1.20 7.39 -14.87
CA LYS A 133 -2.09 8.42 -14.31
C LYS A 133 -1.77 8.68 -12.85
N LYS A 134 -1.88 9.95 -12.46
CA LYS A 134 -1.81 10.42 -11.08
C LYS A 134 -3.06 11.22 -10.76
N THR A 135 -3.46 11.20 -9.51
CA THR A 135 -4.61 11.94 -9.01
C THR A 135 -4.34 12.38 -7.58
N ASP A 136 -4.84 13.54 -7.20
CA ASP A 136 -4.75 14.08 -5.84
C ASP A 136 -6.03 13.80 -5.03
N PHE A 137 -7.00 13.11 -5.62
CA PHE A 137 -8.20 12.70 -4.90
C PHE A 137 -7.83 11.85 -3.67
N PRO A 138 -8.24 12.27 -2.45
CA PRO A 138 -7.90 11.57 -1.23
C PRO A 138 -8.64 10.23 -1.15
N VAL A 139 -7.89 9.15 -1.06
CA VAL A 139 -8.39 7.79 -0.86
C VAL A 139 -8.04 7.29 0.53
N SER A 140 -8.82 6.34 1.04
CA SER A 140 -8.60 5.73 2.34
C SER A 140 -8.65 4.20 2.23
N SER A 141 -8.04 3.51 3.19
CA SER A 141 -8.06 2.04 3.24
C SER A 141 -9.48 1.45 3.30
N ILE A 142 -10.46 2.19 3.85
CA ILE A 142 -11.87 1.77 3.86
C ILE A 142 -12.46 1.66 2.45
N ASP A 143 -11.86 2.32 1.45
CA ASP A 143 -12.31 2.29 0.05
C ASP A 143 -11.91 1.01 -0.67
N LEU A 144 -10.95 0.27 -0.12
CA LEU A 144 -10.47 -0.98 -0.73
C LEU A 144 -11.57 -2.01 -0.84
N PHE A 145 -12.35 -2.20 0.22
CA PHE A 145 -13.43 -3.18 0.23
C PHE A 145 -14.48 -2.94 -0.86
N PRO A 146 -15.16 -1.78 -0.93
CA PRO A 146 -16.14 -1.53 -1.99
C PRO A 146 -15.53 -1.50 -3.39
N THR A 147 -14.27 -1.09 -3.52
CA THR A 147 -13.55 -1.12 -4.81
C THR A 147 -13.33 -2.55 -5.30
N ILE A 148 -12.88 -3.44 -4.42
CA ILE A 148 -12.67 -4.86 -4.75
C ILE A 148 -14.00 -5.52 -5.10
N MET A 149 -15.05 -5.30 -4.31
CA MET A 149 -16.38 -5.86 -4.56
C MET A 149 -16.91 -5.45 -5.93
N GLU A 150 -16.83 -4.17 -6.29
CA GLU A 150 -17.25 -3.68 -7.62
C GLU A 150 -16.36 -4.24 -8.74
N ALA A 151 -15.04 -4.28 -8.54
CA ALA A 151 -14.08 -4.76 -9.54
C ALA A 151 -14.24 -6.25 -9.87
N THR A 152 -14.75 -7.03 -8.91
CA THR A 152 -15.04 -8.48 -9.05
C THR A 152 -16.48 -8.77 -9.46
N GLY A 153 -17.34 -7.74 -9.50
CA GLY A 153 -18.77 -7.92 -9.78
C GLY A 153 -19.57 -8.51 -8.60
N THR A 154 -18.97 -8.53 -7.42
CA THR A 154 -19.62 -9.01 -6.19
C THR A 154 -20.41 -7.86 -5.56
N GLY A 155 -21.65 -8.12 -5.15
CA GLY A 155 -22.48 -7.10 -4.50
C GLY A 155 -21.98 -6.76 -3.09
N LEU A 156 -22.19 -5.51 -2.67
CA LEU A 156 -21.93 -5.11 -1.29
C LEU A 156 -22.95 -5.72 -0.32
N PRO A 157 -22.57 -6.01 0.93
CA PRO A 157 -23.50 -6.38 1.98
C PRO A 157 -24.61 -5.33 2.15
N LYS A 158 -25.85 -5.79 2.33
CA LYS A 158 -27.02 -4.90 2.53
C LYS A 158 -27.42 -4.77 3.99
N ASP A 159 -26.82 -5.56 4.86
CA ASP A 159 -27.16 -5.70 6.28
C ASP A 159 -26.37 -4.73 7.18
N ARG A 160 -25.46 -3.96 6.59
CA ARG A 160 -24.60 -3.01 7.31
C ARG A 160 -24.18 -1.83 6.45
N PRO A 161 -23.91 -0.64 7.05
CA PRO A 161 -23.36 0.48 6.32
C PRO A 161 -21.90 0.20 5.89
N ILE A 162 -21.53 0.73 4.72
CA ILE A 162 -20.16 0.71 4.21
C ILE A 162 -19.69 2.16 4.08
N ASP A 163 -18.72 2.56 4.90
CA ASP A 163 -18.22 3.94 4.94
C ASP A 163 -17.29 4.27 3.78
N GLY A 164 -16.67 3.26 3.17
CA GLY A 164 -15.79 3.42 2.02
C GLY A 164 -16.56 3.66 0.72
N LEU A 165 -15.88 4.28 -0.23
CA LEU A 165 -16.40 4.55 -1.57
C LEU A 165 -15.65 3.70 -2.60
N SER A 166 -16.36 3.16 -3.59
CA SER A 166 -15.67 2.47 -4.68
C SER A 166 -14.89 3.45 -5.54
N LEU A 167 -13.61 3.15 -5.73
CA LEU A 167 -12.68 3.89 -6.58
C LEU A 167 -12.72 3.42 -8.05
N THR A 168 -13.54 2.45 -8.40
CA THR A 168 -13.50 1.80 -9.73
C THR A 168 -13.68 2.80 -10.88
N ARG A 169 -14.66 3.70 -10.79
CA ARG A 169 -14.88 4.74 -11.81
C ARG A 169 -13.73 5.74 -11.87
N HIS A 170 -13.25 6.14 -10.70
CA HIS A 170 -12.12 7.06 -10.57
C HIS A 170 -10.87 6.50 -11.23
N LEU A 171 -10.50 5.27 -10.90
CA LEU A 171 -9.35 4.58 -11.47
C LEU A 171 -9.48 4.36 -12.98
N LYS A 172 -10.63 3.87 -13.47
CA LYS A 172 -10.90 3.67 -14.91
C LYS A 172 -10.83 4.96 -15.72
N SER A 173 -11.23 6.08 -15.15
CA SER A 173 -11.19 7.38 -15.82
C SER A 173 -9.82 8.08 -15.74
N GLY A 174 -8.85 7.46 -15.07
CA GLY A 174 -7.55 8.10 -14.81
C GLY A 174 -7.65 9.34 -13.93
N GLY A 175 -8.54 9.32 -12.94
CA GLY A 175 -8.73 10.38 -11.96
C GLY A 175 -9.78 11.45 -12.32
N LYS A 176 -10.46 11.33 -13.46
CA LYS A 176 -11.42 12.37 -13.92
C LYS A 176 -12.80 12.27 -13.25
N ASN A 177 -13.23 11.07 -12.88
CA ASN A 177 -14.54 10.79 -12.29
C ASN A 177 -14.37 10.32 -10.84
N SER A 178 -14.13 11.25 -9.95
CA SER A 178 -14.00 10.96 -8.52
C SER A 178 -15.37 10.74 -7.87
N PRO A 179 -15.49 9.84 -6.89
CA PRO A 179 -16.68 9.76 -6.06
C PRO A 179 -16.82 11.04 -5.22
N GLU A 180 -18.04 11.37 -4.82
CA GLU A 180 -18.27 12.50 -3.93
C GLU A 180 -17.83 12.15 -2.51
N ARG A 181 -16.87 12.90 -2.01
CA ARG A 181 -16.39 12.80 -0.62
C ARG A 181 -16.07 14.18 -0.09
N GLU A 182 -16.83 14.62 0.89
CA GLU A 182 -16.56 15.89 1.57
C GLU A 182 -15.51 15.74 2.68
N THR A 183 -15.56 14.61 3.39
CA THR A 183 -14.77 14.43 4.61
C THR A 183 -14.13 13.07 4.71
N LEU A 184 -12.96 13.04 5.32
CA LEU A 184 -12.33 11.86 5.88
C LEU A 184 -12.17 12.04 7.38
N ILE A 185 -12.46 10.99 8.14
CA ILE A 185 -12.39 11.01 9.60
C ILE A 185 -11.49 9.87 10.06
N TRP A 186 -10.58 10.18 10.96
CA TRP A 186 -9.78 9.19 11.68
C TRP A 186 -10.05 9.37 13.17
N HIS A 187 -10.30 8.27 13.86
CA HIS A 187 -10.45 8.23 15.29
C HIS A 187 -9.48 7.24 15.89
N PHE A 188 -8.54 7.72 16.68
CA PHE A 188 -7.50 6.94 17.31
C PHE A 188 -7.54 7.12 18.83
N PRO A 189 -8.35 6.31 19.55
CA PRO A 189 -8.60 6.48 20.98
C PRO A 189 -7.54 5.79 21.85
N HIS A 190 -6.30 5.72 21.39
CA HIS A 190 -5.24 4.97 22.07
C HIS A 190 -4.12 5.86 22.60
N TYR A 191 -3.53 5.47 23.74
CA TYR A 191 -2.39 6.15 24.38
C TYR A 191 -1.05 5.58 23.92
N ARG A 192 -0.88 5.30 22.64
CA ARG A 192 0.29 4.57 22.16
C ARG A 192 1.51 5.46 21.89
N HIS A 193 1.31 6.71 21.54
CA HIS A 193 2.36 7.65 21.13
C HIS A 193 2.19 9.01 21.79
N ALA A 194 3.17 9.89 21.61
CA ALA A 194 3.25 11.18 22.28
C ALA A 194 2.00 12.06 22.19
N PRO A 195 1.19 12.11 21.11
CA PRO A 195 0.00 12.93 21.10
C PRO A 195 -1.15 12.37 21.94
N GLY A 196 -1.05 11.11 22.42
CA GLY A 196 -2.20 10.45 23.08
C GLY A 196 -3.37 10.19 22.14
N PRO A 197 -4.60 10.03 22.64
CA PRO A 197 -5.80 9.86 21.82
C PRO A 197 -6.08 11.09 20.98
N TYR A 198 -6.51 10.87 19.72
CA TYR A 198 -6.89 11.97 18.83
C TYR A 198 -7.99 11.58 17.85
N SER A 199 -8.65 12.58 17.34
CA SER A 199 -9.53 12.48 16.18
C SER A 199 -9.12 13.53 15.17
N ILE A 200 -9.19 13.18 13.89
CA ILE A 200 -8.90 14.08 12.78
C ILE A 200 -10.10 14.12 11.87
N ILE A 201 -10.39 15.27 11.36
CA ILE A 201 -11.29 15.48 10.25
C ILE A 201 -10.53 16.23 9.14
N ARG A 202 -10.58 15.71 7.93
CA ARG A 202 -10.18 16.42 6.72
C ARG A 202 -11.43 16.77 5.95
N LYS A 203 -11.61 18.06 5.66
CA LYS A 203 -12.70 18.58 4.85
C LYS A 203 -12.13 19.39 3.69
N GLY A 204 -12.36 18.90 2.46
CA GLY A 204 -11.74 19.47 1.27
C GLY A 204 -10.23 19.17 1.15
N ASP A 205 -9.53 20.09 0.49
CA ASP A 205 -8.08 20.00 0.21
C ASP A 205 -7.21 20.41 1.39
#